data_004a5df2ab08afa703b73cd414310611
#
_entry.id   004a5df2ab08afa703b73cd414310611
#
_cell.length_a   1.000
_cell.length_b   1.000
_cell.length_c   1.000
_cell.angle_alpha   90.00
_cell.angle_beta   90.00
_cell.angle_gamma   90.00
#
_symmetry.space_group_name_H-M   'P 1'
#
loop_
_entity.id
_entity.type
_entity.pdbx_description
1 polymer ?
#
loop_
_entity_poly.entity_id
_entity_poly.type
_entity_poly.pdbx_seq_one_letter_code
_entity_poly.pdbx_strand_id
1 'polypeptide(L)'
;VLNRQWVKVQDMRYGENPHQQAAFYREQQVAPGLLAGYTQLHGKELSYNNIADTDAAWDAARSFDMPACVIIKHANPCGAAVGLNPAEAYAKAFKTDSKSAFGGIIAFNREVDLETAQLVSKQFAEVIIAPSFSAEARALLSEKKNLRLLVVANGGAHNDFDFKRVGGGLLVQTPDIQICPESALKVVTKKQPTSEQIADMMFAWRVCRWVKSNAIVYVHAGMTLGVGAGQMSRVDSARIAERSEERRVGKECRSRW
;
A
#
# COMPACT_ATOMS: atom_id res chain seq x y z
N VAL A 1 30.55 14.94 -4.34
CA VAL A 1 30.52 13.57 -4.89
C VAL A 1 29.59 12.74 -4.03
N LEU A 2 28.59 12.08 -4.63
CA LEU A 2 27.68 11.16 -3.96
C LEU A 2 28.12 9.73 -4.28
N ASN A 3 28.51 8.96 -3.26
CA ASN A 3 28.85 7.55 -3.38
C ASN A 3 27.85 6.72 -2.58
N ARG A 4 27.27 5.71 -3.20
CA ARG A 4 26.40 4.71 -2.57
C ARG A 4 26.75 3.33 -3.11
N GLN A 5 26.69 2.33 -2.26
CA GLN A 5 26.98 0.94 -2.61
C GLN A 5 25.79 0.06 -2.34
N TRP A 6 25.42 -0.76 -3.31
CA TRP A 6 24.40 -1.77 -3.18
C TRP A 6 24.96 -3.12 -3.62
N VAL A 7 24.59 -4.16 -2.90
CA VAL A 7 24.98 -5.54 -3.20
C VAL A 7 23.86 -6.19 -4.00
N LYS A 8 24.21 -6.81 -5.11
CA LYS A 8 23.26 -7.58 -5.92
C LYS A 8 22.71 -8.77 -5.13
N VAL A 9 21.40 -8.87 -5.04
CA VAL A 9 20.68 -9.95 -4.33
C VAL A 9 20.29 -11.05 -5.30
N GLN A 10 19.68 -10.67 -6.44
CA GLN A 10 19.22 -11.64 -7.44
C GLN A 10 19.11 -10.99 -8.82
N ASP A 11 19.26 -11.81 -9.86
CA ASP A 11 18.82 -11.46 -11.20
C ASP A 11 17.31 -11.67 -11.30
N MET A 12 16.64 -10.76 -12.00
CA MET A 12 15.22 -10.86 -12.22
C MET A 12 14.92 -11.38 -13.62
N ARG A 13 13.84 -12.10 -13.75
CA ARG A 13 13.43 -12.67 -15.03
C ARG A 13 13.32 -11.61 -16.14
N TYR A 14 12.82 -10.43 -15.78
CA TYR A 14 12.72 -9.23 -16.64
C TYR A 14 12.46 -8.00 -15.74
N GLY A 15 12.51 -6.79 -16.30
CA GLY A 15 12.22 -5.55 -15.61
C GLY A 15 10.72 -5.25 -15.52
N GLU A 16 10.35 -3.97 -15.61
CA GLU A 16 8.95 -3.56 -15.68
C GLU A 16 8.24 -4.20 -16.90
N ASN A 17 8.96 -4.30 -18.02
CA ASN A 17 8.49 -4.92 -19.25
C ASN A 17 9.34 -6.14 -19.64
N PRO A 18 8.77 -7.12 -20.37
CA PRO A 18 9.43 -8.41 -20.67
C PRO A 18 10.77 -8.33 -21.42
N HIS A 19 11.00 -7.25 -22.17
CA HIS A 19 12.24 -7.07 -22.95
C HIS A 19 13.38 -6.43 -22.15
N GLN A 20 13.12 -5.98 -20.92
CA GLN A 20 14.09 -5.32 -20.07
C GLN A 20 14.82 -6.33 -19.19
N GLN A 21 16.12 -6.16 -19.06
CA GLN A 21 16.91 -6.89 -18.04
C GLN A 21 16.83 -6.15 -16.71
N ALA A 22 16.77 -6.90 -15.61
CA ALA A 22 16.71 -6.33 -14.28
C ALA A 22 17.43 -7.20 -13.25
N ALA A 23 17.81 -6.55 -12.15
CA ALA A 23 18.33 -7.22 -10.96
C ALA A 23 17.91 -6.42 -9.72
N PHE A 24 17.76 -7.10 -8.60
CA PHE A 24 17.54 -6.48 -7.31
C PHE A 24 18.85 -6.31 -6.57
N TYR A 25 19.05 -5.11 -6.07
CA TYR A 25 20.20 -4.73 -5.23
C TYR A 25 19.68 -4.22 -3.89
N ARG A 26 20.42 -4.45 -2.81
CA ARG A 26 20.12 -3.90 -1.49
C ARG A 26 21.36 -3.28 -0.85
N GLU A 27 21.16 -2.46 0.15
CA GLU A 27 22.25 -1.98 1.01
C GLU A 27 22.90 -3.14 1.74
N GLN A 28 24.17 -2.99 2.07
CA GLN A 28 24.95 -4.03 2.76
C GLN A 28 24.36 -4.35 4.14
N GLN A 29 23.85 -3.32 4.82
CA GLN A 29 23.12 -3.44 6.08
C GLN A 29 21.76 -2.78 5.91
N VAL A 30 20.70 -3.58 5.87
CA VAL A 30 19.33 -3.09 5.76
C VAL A 30 18.78 -2.86 7.15
N ALA A 31 18.35 -1.64 7.44
CA ALA A 31 17.74 -1.31 8.72
C ALA A 31 16.38 -2.01 8.91
N PRO A 32 16.02 -2.37 10.17
CA PRO A 32 14.72 -2.99 10.45
C PRO A 32 13.55 -2.13 9.98
N GLY A 33 12.57 -2.76 9.35
CA GLY A 33 11.39 -2.10 8.79
C GLY A 33 11.49 -1.76 7.32
N LEU A 34 12.68 -1.77 6.71
CA LEU A 34 12.83 -1.56 5.26
C LEU A 34 12.56 -2.84 4.48
N LEU A 35 11.85 -2.72 3.35
CA LEU A 35 11.46 -3.87 2.53
C LEU A 35 12.65 -4.75 2.16
N ALA A 36 13.79 -4.18 1.78
CA ALA A 36 14.95 -4.94 1.33
C ALA A 36 15.48 -5.96 2.37
N GLY A 37 15.02 -5.88 3.63
CA GLY A 37 15.27 -6.87 4.69
C GLY A 37 14.25 -8.01 4.77
N TYR A 38 13.38 -8.16 3.77
CA TYR A 38 12.35 -9.19 3.79
C TYR A 38 12.91 -10.61 3.85
N THR A 39 12.11 -11.49 4.47
CA THR A 39 12.25 -12.94 4.35
C THR A 39 11.05 -13.49 3.60
N GLN A 40 11.28 -14.23 2.53
CA GLN A 40 10.22 -14.90 1.79
C GLN A 40 9.94 -16.28 2.41
N LEU A 41 8.73 -16.48 2.91
CA LEU A 41 8.31 -17.74 3.55
C LEU A 41 7.74 -18.76 2.56
N HIS A 42 7.15 -18.29 1.46
CA HIS A 42 6.46 -19.12 0.47
C HIS A 42 6.40 -18.45 -0.90
N GLY A 43 6.18 -19.28 -1.93
CA GLY A 43 5.89 -18.87 -3.29
C GLY A 43 7.12 -18.79 -4.20
N LYS A 44 6.87 -18.39 -5.45
CA LYS A 44 7.91 -18.19 -6.48
C LYS A 44 8.74 -16.95 -6.19
N GLU A 45 9.88 -16.82 -6.86
CA GLU A 45 10.68 -15.59 -6.85
C GLU A 45 9.84 -14.34 -7.16
N LEU A 46 10.22 -13.23 -6.53
CA LEU A 46 9.61 -11.95 -6.78
C LEU A 46 10.05 -11.41 -8.15
N SER A 47 9.11 -10.81 -8.87
CA SER A 47 9.41 -10.03 -10.07
C SER A 47 9.78 -8.59 -9.70
N TYR A 48 10.31 -7.84 -10.66
CA TYR A 48 10.58 -6.41 -10.53
C TYR A 48 9.34 -5.65 -10.04
N ASN A 49 8.18 -5.87 -10.69
CA ASN A 49 6.93 -5.24 -10.31
C ASN A 49 6.43 -5.69 -8.93
N ASN A 50 6.64 -6.97 -8.56
CA ASN A 50 6.29 -7.42 -7.21
C ASN A 50 7.07 -6.65 -6.14
N ILE A 51 8.38 -6.44 -6.32
CA ILE A 51 9.19 -5.69 -5.34
C ILE A 51 8.73 -4.23 -5.28
N ALA A 52 8.55 -3.57 -6.43
CA ALA A 52 8.14 -2.17 -6.48
C ALA A 52 6.75 -1.94 -5.83
N ASP A 53 5.77 -2.80 -6.16
CA ASP A 53 4.43 -2.70 -5.60
C ASP A 53 4.40 -3.09 -4.11
N THR A 54 5.24 -4.06 -3.69
CA THR A 54 5.35 -4.48 -2.28
C THR A 54 5.98 -3.38 -1.43
N ASP A 55 6.97 -2.67 -1.93
CA ASP A 55 7.59 -1.53 -1.24
C ASP A 55 6.55 -0.44 -0.95
N ALA A 56 5.79 -0.05 -1.96
CA ALA A 56 4.71 0.92 -1.80
C ALA A 56 3.62 0.43 -0.82
N ALA A 57 3.26 -0.86 -0.88
CA ALA A 57 2.25 -1.44 0.01
C ALA A 57 2.70 -1.48 1.47
N TRP A 58 3.93 -1.94 1.70
CA TRP A 58 4.53 -2.06 3.03
C TRP A 58 4.69 -0.68 3.68
N ASP A 59 5.29 0.26 2.98
CA ASP A 59 5.51 1.61 3.49
C ASP A 59 4.19 2.32 3.78
N ALA A 60 3.16 2.13 2.95
CA ALA A 60 1.83 2.65 3.21
C ALA A 60 1.21 2.02 4.47
N ALA A 61 1.25 0.69 4.61
CA ALA A 61 0.64 -0.01 5.73
C ALA A 61 1.31 0.34 7.07
N ARG A 62 2.64 0.37 7.11
CA ARG A 62 3.39 0.70 8.33
C ARG A 62 3.30 2.17 8.76
N SER A 63 2.75 3.05 7.91
CA SER A 63 2.50 4.45 8.27
C SER A 63 1.34 4.66 9.24
N PHE A 64 0.55 3.62 9.51
CA PHE A 64 -0.59 3.65 10.43
C PHE A 64 -0.26 3.04 11.78
N ASP A 65 -0.76 3.70 12.85
CA ASP A 65 -0.58 3.23 14.23
C ASP A 65 -1.57 2.12 14.59
N MET A 66 -2.80 2.18 14.06
CA MET A 66 -3.83 1.14 14.20
C MET A 66 -3.55 -0.06 13.28
N PRO A 67 -4.14 -1.24 13.55
CA PRO A 67 -4.13 -2.33 12.59
C PRO A 67 -4.62 -1.85 11.22
N ALA A 68 -3.79 -2.00 10.21
CA ALA A 68 -4.05 -1.47 8.87
C ALA A 68 -3.86 -2.54 7.80
N CYS A 69 -4.66 -2.42 6.74
CA CYS A 69 -4.47 -3.15 5.50
C CYS A 69 -4.42 -2.18 4.33
N VAL A 70 -3.42 -2.33 3.48
CA VAL A 70 -3.29 -1.58 2.22
C VAL A 70 -3.17 -2.56 1.07
N ILE A 71 -3.98 -2.36 0.04
CA ILE A 71 -3.97 -3.16 -1.19
C ILE A 71 -3.45 -2.26 -2.31
N ILE A 72 -2.33 -2.66 -2.90
CA ILE A 72 -1.66 -1.93 -3.99
C ILE A 72 -1.84 -2.65 -5.32
N LYS A 73 -2.08 -1.86 -6.35
CA LYS A 73 -2.03 -2.29 -7.74
C LYS A 73 -1.33 -1.22 -8.57
N HIS A 74 -0.24 -1.62 -9.28
CA HIS A 74 0.57 -0.68 -10.09
C HIS A 74 1.03 0.55 -9.30
N ALA A 75 1.64 0.27 -8.14
CA ALA A 75 2.17 1.27 -7.19
C ALA A 75 1.16 2.33 -6.70
N ASN A 76 -0.15 2.06 -6.78
CA ASN A 76 -1.19 2.91 -6.20
C ASN A 76 -2.11 2.10 -5.29
N PRO A 77 -2.57 2.66 -4.16
CA PRO A 77 -3.60 2.05 -3.35
C PRO A 77 -4.92 1.94 -4.14
N CYS A 78 -5.45 0.74 -4.26
CA CYS A 78 -6.82 0.51 -4.70
C CYS A 78 -7.78 0.26 -3.52
N GLY A 79 -7.22 0.12 -2.32
CA GLY A 79 -7.95 0.06 -1.07
C GLY A 79 -7.01 0.18 0.12
N ALA A 80 -7.39 0.99 1.09
CA ALA A 80 -6.70 1.15 2.36
C ALA A 80 -7.72 1.29 3.50
N ALA A 81 -7.45 0.67 4.63
CA ALA A 81 -8.29 0.82 5.81
C ALA A 81 -7.53 0.52 7.10
N VAL A 82 -8.07 1.06 8.19
CA VAL A 82 -7.73 0.68 9.55
C VAL A 82 -8.93 -0.02 10.22
N GLY A 83 -8.66 -0.89 11.18
CA GLY A 83 -9.67 -1.63 11.90
C GLY A 83 -9.21 -2.00 13.30
N LEU A 84 -10.04 -2.74 14.05
CA LEU A 84 -9.70 -3.25 15.37
C LEU A 84 -8.67 -4.39 15.29
N ASN A 85 -8.66 -5.10 14.16
CA ASN A 85 -7.74 -6.18 13.84
C ASN A 85 -7.44 -6.23 12.33
N PRO A 86 -6.48 -7.03 11.87
CA PRO A 86 -6.13 -7.16 10.45
C PRO A 86 -7.29 -7.67 9.57
N ALA A 87 -8.14 -8.55 10.09
CA ALA A 87 -9.29 -9.10 9.36
C ALA A 87 -10.30 -8.01 9.02
N GLU A 88 -10.65 -7.16 9.99
CA GLU A 88 -11.53 -6.00 9.77
C GLU A 88 -10.90 -5.00 8.81
N ALA A 89 -9.61 -4.66 9.00
CA ALA A 89 -8.89 -3.74 8.13
C ALA A 89 -8.89 -4.25 6.68
N TYR A 90 -8.64 -5.56 6.47
CA TYR A 90 -8.71 -6.16 5.14
C TYR A 90 -10.12 -6.11 4.54
N ALA A 91 -11.13 -6.49 5.31
CA ALA A 91 -12.52 -6.50 4.83
C ALA A 91 -12.98 -5.10 4.38
N LYS A 92 -12.56 -4.06 5.11
CA LYS A 92 -12.82 -2.65 4.74
C LYS A 92 -12.02 -2.24 3.50
N ALA A 93 -10.70 -2.48 3.46
CA ALA A 93 -9.85 -2.11 2.34
C ALA A 93 -10.29 -2.79 1.03
N PHE A 94 -10.67 -4.07 1.09
CA PHE A 94 -11.15 -4.82 -0.07
C PHE A 94 -12.45 -4.27 -0.65
N LYS A 95 -13.32 -3.70 0.17
CA LYS A 95 -14.58 -3.09 -0.27
C LYS A 95 -14.38 -1.85 -1.15
N THR A 96 -13.26 -1.17 -1.07
CA THR A 96 -13.00 0.05 -1.87
C THR A 96 -13.06 -0.24 -3.36
N ASP A 97 -12.28 -1.21 -3.84
CA ASP A 97 -12.30 -1.66 -5.23
C ASP A 97 -11.87 -3.14 -5.31
N SER A 98 -12.82 -4.03 -5.03
CA SER A 98 -12.58 -5.48 -5.06
C SER A 98 -12.15 -6.00 -6.44
N LYS A 99 -12.52 -5.28 -7.50
CA LYS A 99 -12.15 -5.63 -8.87
C LYS A 99 -10.67 -5.35 -9.14
N SER A 100 -10.18 -4.18 -8.74
CA SER A 100 -8.76 -3.82 -8.90
C SER A 100 -7.85 -4.57 -7.91
N ALA A 101 -8.39 -4.99 -6.76
CA ALA A 101 -7.66 -5.79 -5.77
C ALA A 101 -7.24 -7.18 -6.28
N PHE A 102 -7.88 -7.68 -7.34
CA PHE A 102 -7.51 -8.97 -7.94
C PHE A 102 -6.08 -8.95 -8.49
N GLY A 103 -5.24 -9.86 -8.01
CA GLY A 103 -3.82 -9.92 -8.35
C GLY A 103 -3.01 -8.74 -7.81
N GLY A 104 -3.50 -8.07 -6.78
CA GLY A 104 -2.77 -7.01 -6.08
C GLY A 104 -1.81 -7.52 -5.03
N ILE A 105 -1.09 -6.58 -4.43
CA ILE A 105 -0.22 -6.78 -3.27
C ILE A 105 -0.99 -6.34 -2.03
N ILE A 106 -0.99 -7.17 -0.98
CA ILE A 106 -1.70 -6.90 0.27
C ILE A 106 -0.68 -6.78 1.40
N ALA A 107 -0.67 -5.63 2.05
CA ALA A 107 0.21 -5.36 3.17
C ALA A 107 -0.58 -5.17 4.47
N PHE A 108 -0.05 -5.74 5.55
CA PHE A 108 -0.54 -5.57 6.91
C PHE A 108 0.58 -5.06 7.81
N ASN A 109 0.27 -4.17 8.75
CA ASN A 109 1.21 -3.70 9.77
C ASN A 109 1.14 -4.48 11.08
N ARG A 110 0.37 -5.56 11.12
CA ARG A 110 0.24 -6.51 12.25
C ARG A 110 0.34 -7.94 11.74
N GLU A 111 0.46 -8.87 12.66
CA GLU A 111 0.44 -10.31 12.35
C GLU A 111 -0.82 -10.70 11.59
N VAL A 112 -0.65 -11.52 10.57
CA VAL A 112 -1.75 -12.16 9.84
C VAL A 112 -2.10 -13.46 10.56
N ASP A 113 -3.25 -13.49 11.21
CA ASP A 113 -3.82 -14.65 11.88
C ASP A 113 -4.66 -15.52 10.93
N LEU A 114 -5.21 -16.62 11.46
CA LEU A 114 -6.02 -17.56 10.68
C LEU A 114 -7.27 -16.88 10.12
N GLU A 115 -7.96 -16.02 10.89
CA GLU A 115 -9.17 -15.33 10.45
C GLU A 115 -8.87 -14.44 9.25
N THR A 116 -7.82 -13.64 9.36
CA THR A 116 -7.35 -12.78 8.26
C THR A 116 -6.97 -13.60 7.03
N ALA A 117 -6.24 -14.69 7.22
CA ALA A 117 -5.83 -15.59 6.14
C ALA A 117 -7.02 -16.22 5.42
N GLN A 118 -8.07 -16.63 6.16
CA GLN A 118 -9.31 -17.16 5.58
C GLN A 118 -10.04 -16.14 4.71
N LEU A 119 -10.04 -14.87 5.09
CA LEU A 119 -10.63 -13.80 4.29
C LEU A 119 -9.82 -13.53 3.02
N VAL A 120 -8.51 -13.36 3.16
CA VAL A 120 -7.60 -13.06 2.04
C VAL A 120 -7.53 -14.22 1.06
N SER A 121 -7.63 -15.45 1.54
CA SER A 121 -7.57 -16.66 0.68
C SER A 121 -8.70 -16.75 -0.33
N LYS A 122 -9.80 -16.01 -0.15
CA LYS A 122 -10.97 -16.00 -1.07
C LYS A 122 -10.70 -15.28 -2.39
N GLN A 123 -9.61 -14.51 -2.47
CA GLN A 123 -9.22 -13.82 -3.69
C GLN A 123 -7.84 -14.26 -4.19
N PHE A 124 -7.53 -13.90 -5.42
CA PHE A 124 -6.17 -14.01 -5.95
C PHE A 124 -5.36 -12.78 -5.55
N ALA A 125 -4.25 -13.00 -4.83
CA ALA A 125 -3.22 -12.01 -4.54
C ALA A 125 -1.86 -12.54 -5.03
N GLU A 126 -0.98 -11.65 -5.45
CA GLU A 126 0.38 -12.04 -5.85
C GLU A 126 1.35 -12.11 -4.66
N VAL A 127 1.23 -11.14 -3.74
CA VAL A 127 2.07 -11.06 -2.54
C VAL A 127 1.22 -10.65 -1.35
N ILE A 128 1.49 -11.26 -0.20
CA ILE A 128 1.05 -10.77 1.11
C ILE A 128 2.30 -10.49 1.92
N ILE A 129 2.36 -9.30 2.51
CA ILE A 129 3.46 -8.87 3.37
C ILE A 129 2.93 -8.45 4.74
N ALA A 130 3.61 -8.89 5.79
CA ALA A 130 3.26 -8.60 7.18
C ALA A 130 4.51 -8.70 8.09
N PRO A 131 4.44 -8.22 9.35
CA PRO A 131 5.50 -8.46 10.34
C PRO A 131 5.64 -9.93 10.71
N SER A 132 4.54 -10.68 10.71
CA SER A 132 4.50 -12.12 11.00
C SER A 132 3.21 -12.75 10.48
N PHE A 133 3.20 -14.09 10.45
CA PHE A 133 2.03 -14.91 10.15
C PHE A 133 1.92 -15.96 11.25
N SER A 134 0.69 -16.24 11.75
CA SER A 134 0.49 -17.39 12.61
C SER A 134 0.79 -18.70 11.85
N ALA A 135 1.07 -19.77 12.58
CA ALA A 135 1.38 -21.06 11.96
C ALA A 135 0.22 -21.56 11.07
N GLU A 136 -1.01 -21.38 11.53
CA GLU A 136 -2.23 -21.75 10.82
C GLU A 136 -2.47 -20.89 9.59
N ALA A 137 -2.25 -19.58 9.72
CA ALA A 137 -2.36 -18.64 8.58
C ALA A 137 -1.35 -18.98 7.49
N ARG A 138 -0.10 -19.25 7.89
CA ARG A 138 0.95 -19.66 6.96
C ARG A 138 0.62 -20.98 6.28
N ALA A 139 0.13 -21.97 7.01
CA ALA A 139 -0.26 -23.26 6.44
C ALA A 139 -1.36 -23.08 5.36
N LEU A 140 -2.44 -22.38 5.71
CA LEU A 140 -3.57 -22.12 4.80
C LEU A 140 -3.13 -21.37 3.54
N LEU A 141 -2.39 -20.28 3.69
CA LEU A 141 -1.97 -19.45 2.55
C LEU A 141 -0.95 -20.15 1.66
N SER A 142 -0.14 -21.05 2.22
CA SER A 142 0.86 -21.84 1.48
C SER A 142 0.26 -22.91 0.54
N GLU A 143 -1.03 -23.23 0.68
CA GLU A 143 -1.74 -24.08 -0.29
C GLU A 143 -1.79 -23.43 -1.69
N LYS A 144 -1.69 -22.09 -1.75
CA LYS A 144 -1.68 -21.33 -3.00
C LYS A 144 -0.26 -21.21 -3.57
N LYS A 145 0.13 -22.12 -4.41
CA LYS A 145 1.50 -22.26 -4.98
C LYS A 145 2.10 -20.97 -5.56
N ASN A 146 1.28 -20.06 -6.08
CA ASN A 146 1.74 -18.84 -6.74
C ASN A 146 1.74 -17.62 -5.81
N LEU A 147 1.16 -17.72 -4.62
CA LEU A 147 1.12 -16.65 -3.62
C LEU A 147 2.49 -16.55 -2.94
N ARG A 148 3.01 -15.35 -2.84
CA ARG A 148 4.26 -15.08 -2.11
C ARG A 148 3.93 -14.52 -0.74
N LEU A 149 4.54 -15.10 0.29
CA LEU A 149 4.41 -14.62 1.68
C LEU A 149 5.73 -14.01 2.10
N LEU A 150 5.69 -12.74 2.46
CA LEU A 150 6.86 -11.97 2.88
C LEU A 150 6.72 -11.52 4.32
N VAL A 151 7.80 -11.62 5.06
CA VAL A 151 7.92 -11.07 6.42
C VAL A 151 8.98 -9.99 6.42
N VAL A 152 8.64 -8.84 7.01
CA VAL A 152 9.58 -7.75 7.30
C VAL A 152 9.47 -7.41 8.78
N ALA A 153 10.59 -7.41 9.49
CA ALA A 153 10.63 -7.04 10.90
C ALA A 153 10.06 -5.62 11.09
N ASN A 154 9.31 -5.42 12.16
CA ASN A 154 8.87 -4.09 12.53
C ASN A 154 10.06 -3.16 12.77
N GLY A 155 9.94 -1.91 12.33
CA GLY A 155 10.97 -0.90 12.51
C GLY A 155 10.50 0.45 11.96
N GLY A 156 11.06 1.52 12.51
CA GLY A 156 10.77 2.91 12.12
C GLY A 156 11.74 3.49 11.09
N ALA A 157 12.62 2.68 10.52
CA ALA A 157 13.62 3.17 9.57
C ALA A 157 12.98 3.64 8.26
N HIS A 158 13.59 4.65 7.67
CA HIS A 158 13.29 5.17 6.34
C HIS A 158 14.58 5.24 5.53
N ASN A 159 14.47 5.24 4.21
CA ASN A 159 15.61 5.54 3.37
C ASN A 159 16.14 6.94 3.68
N ASP A 160 17.46 7.15 3.62
CA ASP A 160 18.03 8.49 3.81
C ASP A 160 17.64 9.45 2.70
N PHE A 161 17.54 8.92 1.47
CA PHE A 161 17.24 9.68 0.26
C PHE A 161 16.39 8.87 -0.71
N ASP A 162 15.54 9.57 -1.45
CA ASP A 162 14.89 9.07 -2.65
C ASP A 162 15.72 9.46 -3.88
N PHE A 163 15.88 8.51 -4.80
CA PHE A 163 16.64 8.69 -6.02
C PHE A 163 15.76 8.54 -7.27
N LYS A 164 15.87 9.50 -8.17
CA LYS A 164 15.21 9.40 -9.48
C LYS A 164 16.23 9.64 -10.59
N ARG A 165 16.45 8.61 -11.42
CA ARG A 165 17.29 8.73 -12.61
C ARG A 165 16.63 9.68 -13.62
N VAL A 166 17.47 10.55 -14.18
CA VAL A 166 17.16 11.41 -15.34
C VAL A 166 18.24 11.24 -16.39
N GLY A 167 17.99 11.70 -17.60
CA GLY A 167 18.99 11.57 -18.68
C GLY A 167 20.35 12.18 -18.27
N GLY A 168 21.38 11.32 -18.14
CA GLY A 168 22.73 11.73 -17.74
C GLY A 168 22.90 12.16 -16.28
N GLY A 169 21.83 12.15 -15.44
CA GLY A 169 21.88 12.68 -14.08
C GLY A 169 21.04 11.89 -13.06
N LEU A 170 21.00 12.44 -11.86
CA LEU A 170 20.29 11.89 -10.70
C LEU A 170 19.63 13.03 -9.91
N LEU A 171 18.32 12.95 -9.70
CA LEU A 171 17.64 13.76 -8.69
C LEU A 171 17.72 13.05 -7.35
N VAL A 172 18.01 13.79 -6.30
CA VAL A 172 18.12 13.29 -4.93
C VAL A 172 17.29 14.20 -4.02
N GLN A 173 16.46 13.61 -3.21
CA GLN A 173 15.65 14.33 -2.21
C GLN A 173 15.57 13.54 -0.92
N THR A 174 15.19 14.18 0.17
CA THR A 174 14.82 13.49 1.41
C THR A 174 13.48 12.77 1.22
N PRO A 175 13.27 11.62 1.89
CA PRO A 175 11.97 10.94 1.80
C PRO A 175 10.86 11.79 2.41
N ASP A 176 9.65 11.63 1.89
CA ASP A 176 8.45 12.24 2.46
C ASP A 176 7.99 11.46 3.70
N ILE A 177 8.54 11.78 4.86
CA ILE A 177 8.22 11.15 6.15
C ILE A 177 7.39 12.04 7.08
N GLN A 178 7.07 13.25 6.65
CA GLN A 178 6.37 14.21 7.48
C GLN A 178 4.90 13.80 7.67
N ILE A 179 4.50 13.61 8.93
CA ILE A 179 3.12 13.42 9.33
C ILE A 179 2.62 14.76 9.85
N CYS A 180 1.55 15.30 9.24
CA CYS A 180 0.89 16.50 9.74
C CYS A 180 0.19 16.15 11.06
N PRO A 181 0.54 16.76 12.21
CA PRO A 181 -0.20 16.52 13.44
C PRO A 181 -1.55 17.25 13.38
N GLU A 182 -2.57 16.70 14.05
CA GLU A 182 -3.90 17.30 14.10
C GLU A 182 -3.86 18.76 14.62
N SER A 183 -2.98 19.04 15.58
CA SER A 183 -2.77 20.39 16.16
C SER A 183 -2.29 21.44 15.14
N ALA A 184 -1.75 21.02 13.99
CA ALA A 184 -1.34 21.92 12.91
C ALA A 184 -2.47 22.25 11.93
N LEU A 185 -3.62 21.58 12.05
CA LEU A 185 -4.77 21.84 11.18
C LEU A 185 -5.41 23.19 11.53
N LYS A 186 -5.75 23.95 10.48
CA LYS A 186 -6.50 25.19 10.60
C LYS A 186 -7.79 25.10 9.80
N VAL A 187 -8.91 25.15 10.47
CA VAL A 187 -10.21 25.21 9.81
C VAL A 187 -10.40 26.61 9.22
N VAL A 188 -10.51 26.67 7.89
CA VAL A 188 -10.67 27.92 7.13
C VAL A 188 -12.08 28.08 6.54
N THR A 189 -12.93 27.07 6.71
CA THR A 189 -14.32 27.05 6.24
C THR A 189 -15.28 27.55 7.32
N LYS A 190 -16.48 28.02 6.90
CA LYS A 190 -17.54 28.42 7.84
C LYS A 190 -18.04 27.25 8.68
N LYS A 191 -18.19 26.07 8.05
CA LYS A 191 -18.61 24.84 8.74
C LYS A 191 -17.40 24.21 9.44
N GLN A 192 -17.55 23.91 10.71
CA GLN A 192 -16.56 23.20 11.49
C GLN A 192 -16.70 21.69 11.27
N PRO A 193 -15.60 20.93 11.13
CA PRO A 193 -15.65 19.47 11.05
C PRO A 193 -16.00 18.86 12.42
N THR A 194 -16.61 17.68 12.41
CA THR A 194 -16.73 16.84 13.61
C THR A 194 -15.41 16.11 13.89
N SER A 195 -15.29 15.51 15.09
CA SER A 195 -14.09 14.71 15.44
C SER A 195 -13.91 13.52 14.51
N GLU A 196 -15.00 12.87 14.09
CA GLU A 196 -14.95 11.76 13.13
C GLU A 196 -14.47 12.22 11.75
N GLN A 197 -14.92 13.41 11.31
CA GLN A 197 -14.47 14.00 10.05
C GLN A 197 -12.99 14.38 10.10
N ILE A 198 -12.49 14.85 11.24
CA ILE A 198 -11.06 15.12 11.43
C ILE A 198 -10.28 13.81 11.34
N ALA A 199 -10.72 12.77 12.03
CA ALA A 199 -10.07 11.44 11.97
C ALA A 199 -10.03 10.90 10.54
N ASP A 200 -11.13 11.00 9.78
CA ASP A 200 -11.20 10.60 8.38
C ASP A 200 -10.28 11.46 7.50
N MET A 201 -10.19 12.77 7.71
CA MET A 201 -9.26 13.64 6.98
C MET A 201 -7.80 13.29 7.26
N MET A 202 -7.45 12.97 8.51
CA MET A 202 -6.11 12.54 8.89
C MET A 202 -5.76 11.18 8.26
N PHE A 203 -6.71 10.26 8.21
CA PHE A 203 -6.55 9.00 7.49
C PHE A 203 -6.37 9.23 5.99
N ALA A 204 -7.21 10.08 5.37
CA ALA A 204 -7.11 10.43 3.95
C ALA A 204 -5.75 11.06 3.60
N TRP A 205 -5.24 11.94 4.48
CA TRP A 205 -3.93 12.56 4.32
C TRP A 205 -2.82 11.51 4.23
N ARG A 206 -2.81 10.54 5.14
CA ARG A 206 -1.85 9.44 5.14
C ARG A 206 -1.95 8.60 3.86
N VAL A 207 -3.16 8.25 3.42
CA VAL A 207 -3.36 7.48 2.18
C VAL A 207 -2.90 8.27 0.96
N CYS A 208 -3.28 9.57 0.88
CA CYS A 208 -3.02 10.42 -0.28
C CYS A 208 -1.53 10.55 -0.61
N ARG A 209 -0.65 10.47 0.39
CA ARG A 209 0.80 10.44 0.23
C ARG A 209 1.27 9.33 -0.72
N TRP A 210 0.60 8.19 -0.70
CA TRP A 210 0.94 7.00 -1.50
C TRP A 210 0.22 6.95 -2.85
N VAL A 211 -0.58 7.97 -3.16
CA VAL A 211 -1.33 8.05 -4.42
C VAL A 211 -0.62 9.00 -5.37
N LYS A 212 -0.36 8.54 -6.59
CA LYS A 212 0.29 9.38 -7.61
C LYS A 212 -0.57 10.59 -7.97
N SER A 213 0.06 11.75 -8.04
CA SER A 213 -0.55 13.03 -8.41
C SER A 213 -1.05 13.03 -9.87
N ASN A 214 -2.17 13.69 -10.20
CA ASN A 214 -3.09 14.30 -9.26
C ASN A 214 -3.83 13.22 -8.48
N ALA A 215 -3.85 13.35 -7.16
CA ALA A 215 -4.43 12.38 -6.25
C ALA A 215 -5.72 12.92 -5.63
N ILE A 216 -6.79 12.14 -5.70
CA ILE A 216 -8.04 12.39 -4.97
C ILE A 216 -8.42 11.09 -4.24
N VAL A 217 -8.66 11.21 -2.93
CA VAL A 217 -9.03 10.09 -2.07
C VAL A 217 -10.31 10.43 -1.33
N TYR A 218 -11.34 9.62 -1.46
CA TYR A 218 -12.55 9.67 -0.65
C TYR A 218 -12.47 8.63 0.45
N VAL A 219 -12.84 9.04 1.66
CA VAL A 219 -12.74 8.21 2.86
C VAL A 219 -13.98 8.33 3.74
N HIS A 220 -14.25 7.28 4.51
CA HIS A 220 -15.23 7.28 5.58
C HIS A 220 -14.93 6.16 6.58
N ALA A 221 -15.08 6.46 7.85
CA ALA A 221 -14.92 5.51 8.95
C ALA A 221 -13.59 4.72 8.89
N GLY A 222 -12.48 5.43 8.62
CA GLY A 222 -11.15 4.85 8.57
C GLY A 222 -10.90 3.91 7.38
N MET A 223 -11.64 4.08 6.28
CA MET A 223 -11.42 3.34 5.05
C MET A 223 -11.55 4.21 3.80
N THR A 224 -10.85 3.86 2.75
CA THR A 224 -11.05 4.47 1.44
C THR A 224 -12.39 4.05 0.85
N LEU A 225 -13.11 5.00 0.25
CA LEU A 225 -14.30 4.78 -0.56
C LEU A 225 -13.94 4.72 -2.04
N GLY A 226 -13.00 5.56 -2.45
CA GLY A 226 -12.50 5.60 -3.80
C GLY A 226 -11.18 6.34 -3.90
N VAL A 227 -10.37 5.94 -4.87
CA VAL A 227 -9.05 6.52 -5.13
C VAL A 227 -8.94 6.87 -6.63
N GLY A 228 -8.62 8.11 -6.91
CA GLY A 228 -8.25 8.60 -8.24
C GLY A 228 -6.79 9.00 -8.26
N ALA A 229 -5.99 8.34 -9.10
CA ALA A 229 -4.55 8.46 -9.11
C ALA A 229 -4.01 8.80 -10.50
N GLY A 230 -2.92 9.58 -10.54
CA GLY A 230 -2.07 9.73 -11.73
C GLY A 230 -2.70 10.45 -12.91
N GLN A 231 -3.79 11.20 -12.72
CA GLN A 231 -4.43 11.92 -13.80
C GLN A 231 -3.84 13.33 -13.98
N MET A 232 -3.83 13.82 -15.21
CA MET A 232 -3.40 15.18 -15.54
C MET A 232 -4.35 16.23 -14.97
N SER A 233 -5.63 15.91 -14.86
CA SER A 233 -6.68 16.78 -14.31
C SER A 233 -7.16 16.28 -12.93
N ARG A 234 -7.27 17.19 -11.95
CA ARG A 234 -7.87 16.87 -10.64
C ARG A 234 -9.33 16.45 -10.76
N VAL A 235 -10.06 17.03 -11.73
CA VAL A 235 -11.46 16.68 -11.99
C VAL A 235 -11.58 15.23 -12.44
N ASP A 236 -10.66 14.78 -13.29
CA ASP A 236 -10.68 13.38 -13.75
C ASP A 236 -10.30 12.41 -12.62
N SER A 237 -9.33 12.77 -11.77
CA SER A 237 -9.03 11.99 -10.56
C SER A 237 -10.25 11.92 -9.63
N ALA A 238 -11.00 13.03 -9.46
CA ALA A 238 -12.21 13.03 -8.64
C ALA A 238 -13.30 12.11 -9.23
N ARG A 239 -13.54 12.18 -10.54
CA ARG A 239 -14.48 11.28 -11.24
C ARG A 239 -14.10 9.80 -11.13
N ILE A 240 -12.80 9.49 -11.19
CA ILE A 240 -12.33 8.12 -11.02
C ILE A 240 -12.56 7.64 -9.59
N ALA A 241 -12.27 8.46 -8.59
CA ALA A 241 -12.54 8.14 -7.19
C ALA A 241 -14.04 7.91 -6.92
N GLU A 242 -14.91 8.76 -7.49
CA GLU A 242 -16.37 8.64 -7.41
C GLU A 242 -16.89 7.32 -8.01
N ARG A 243 -16.36 6.90 -9.17
CA ARG A 243 -16.74 5.63 -9.80
C ARG A 243 -16.46 4.41 -8.93
N SER A 244 -15.41 4.46 -8.11
CA SER A 244 -15.10 3.40 -7.16
C SER A 244 -16.15 3.35 -6.05
N GLU A 245 -16.63 4.49 -5.59
CA GLU A 245 -17.73 4.61 -4.62
C GLU A 245 -19.05 4.10 -5.21
N GLU A 246 -19.42 4.52 -6.41
CA GLU A 246 -20.64 4.05 -7.09
C GLU A 246 -20.69 2.53 -7.26
N ARG A 247 -19.55 1.89 -7.58
CA ARG A 247 -19.44 0.43 -7.67
C ARG A 247 -19.70 -0.25 -6.33
N ARG A 248 -19.29 0.39 -5.24
CA ARG A 248 -19.43 -0.12 -3.88
C ARG A 248 -20.85 -0.01 -3.35
N VAL A 249 -21.49 1.11 -3.59
CA VAL A 249 -22.81 1.41 -3.04
C VAL A 249 -23.95 0.65 -3.77
N GLY A 250 -23.66 0.11 -4.95
CA GLY A 250 -24.61 -0.69 -5.72
C GLY A 250 -25.87 0.08 -6.13
N LYS A 251 -26.87 -0.66 -6.65
CA LYS A 251 -28.13 -0.08 -7.16
C LYS A 251 -29.00 0.59 -6.10
N GLU A 252 -28.74 0.39 -4.82
CA GLU A 252 -29.56 0.90 -3.71
C GLU A 252 -29.46 2.42 -3.52
N CYS A 253 -28.37 3.06 -3.94
CA CYS A 253 -28.25 4.52 -3.87
C CYS A 253 -28.85 5.27 -5.06
N ARG A 254 -29.14 4.61 -6.19
CA ARG A 254 -29.76 5.27 -7.35
C ARG A 254 -31.23 5.69 -7.13
N SER A 255 -31.85 5.26 -6.04
CA SER A 255 -33.25 5.58 -5.73
C SER A 255 -33.45 6.76 -4.78
N ARG A 256 -32.39 7.50 -4.42
CA ARG A 256 -32.47 8.62 -3.44
C ARG A 256 -31.93 9.96 -3.95
N TRP A 257 -31.77 10.13 -5.28
CA TRP A 257 -31.51 11.44 -5.91
C TRP A 257 -32.58 11.76 -6.95
#